data_2dcbcbd371f2944e2e819fbafe62b618
#
_entry.id   2dcbcbd371f2944e2e819fbafe62b618
#
_cell.length_a   1.000
_cell.length_b   1.000
_cell.length_c   1.000
_cell.angle_alpha   90.00
_cell.angle_beta   90.00
_cell.angle_gamma   90.00
#
_symmetry.space_group_name_H-M   'P 1'
#
loop_
_entity.id
_entity.type
_entity.pdbx_description
1 polymer ?
#
loop_
_entity_poly.entity_id
_entity_poly.type
_entity_poly.pdbx_seq_one_letter_code
_entity_poly.pdbx_strand_id
1 'polypeptide(L)'
;DYPLYYDAVNEKGLAMAGLNFVGNAVYQEVEEGRENVAQFEFIPWILSKCATVKEARESLNKMNLVGTPFSEQLPSAQLHWIIADENEAITVECMKDGMHIYDNPVGVLTNNPPFEQQMFQLNNYIGLSPKQPENRFSDKLNFNAYSRGMGALGLPGDLSSTSRFVRVAFTKMNSFSGVSEKASISQFFHILGSVDQQRGCCEVADGKFEITLYTSCCNTNKGIYYYTTYENHQISAVDMFGENLNEKELIKYPLIKGEQIYWQN
;
A
#
# COMPACT_ATOMS: atom_id res chain seq x y z
N ASP A 1 7.59 -24.75 7.13
CA ASP A 1 7.83 -23.29 6.98
C ASP A 1 6.50 -22.55 7.19
N TYR A 2 6.49 -21.50 8.00
CA TYR A 2 5.33 -20.63 8.17
C TYR A 2 5.62 -19.30 7.45
N PRO A 3 4.83 -18.91 6.44
CA PRO A 3 5.06 -17.67 5.71
C PRO A 3 4.65 -16.45 6.55
N LEU A 4 5.47 -15.42 6.53
CA LEU A 4 5.13 -14.10 7.05
C LEU A 4 4.77 -13.17 5.87
N TYR A 5 3.61 -12.53 5.95
CA TYR A 5 3.04 -11.75 4.85
C TYR A 5 3.30 -10.26 5.03
N TYR A 6 3.75 -9.59 3.96
CA TYR A 6 3.68 -8.14 3.84
C TYR A 6 2.38 -7.71 3.15
N ASP A 7 2.00 -8.43 2.11
CA ASP A 7 0.73 -8.29 1.41
C ASP A 7 0.25 -9.65 0.90
N ALA A 8 -1.03 -9.76 0.63
CA ALA A 8 -1.63 -10.95 0.02
C ALA A 8 -3.01 -10.64 -0.57
N VAL A 9 -3.49 -11.54 -1.42
CA VAL A 9 -4.85 -11.55 -1.97
C VAL A 9 -5.40 -12.97 -1.91
N ASN A 10 -6.68 -13.11 -1.62
CA ASN A 10 -7.34 -14.42 -1.67
C ASN A 10 -8.09 -14.66 -3.00
N GLU A 11 -8.58 -15.88 -3.19
CA GLU A 11 -9.29 -16.29 -4.41
C GLU A 11 -10.66 -15.60 -4.59
N LYS A 12 -11.14 -14.87 -3.59
CA LYS A 12 -12.38 -14.07 -3.64
C LYS A 12 -12.12 -12.62 -4.03
N GLY A 13 -10.85 -12.22 -4.17
CA GLY A 13 -10.47 -10.87 -4.55
C GLY A 13 -10.34 -9.89 -3.38
N LEU A 14 -10.37 -10.36 -2.13
CA LEU A 14 -10.02 -9.54 -0.98
C LEU A 14 -8.50 -9.47 -0.87
N ALA A 15 -7.95 -8.26 -0.81
CA ALA A 15 -6.53 -7.98 -0.69
C ALA A 15 -6.22 -7.24 0.60
N MET A 16 -5.04 -7.51 1.16
CA MET A 16 -4.57 -6.87 2.40
C MET A 16 -3.06 -6.63 2.35
N ALA A 17 -2.62 -5.50 2.90
CA ALA A 17 -1.20 -5.18 3.06
C ALA A 17 -0.95 -4.53 4.42
N GLY A 18 0.22 -4.86 5.01
CA GLY A 18 0.71 -4.27 6.25
C GLY A 18 1.88 -3.31 6.00
N LEU A 19 1.85 -2.15 6.65
CA LEU A 19 2.85 -1.10 6.52
C LEU A 19 3.38 -0.70 7.90
N ASN A 20 4.63 -0.25 7.97
CA ASN A 20 5.23 0.20 9.23
C ASN A 20 4.47 1.38 9.83
N PHE A 21 4.17 1.26 11.12
CA PHE A 21 3.45 2.26 11.92
C PHE A 21 4.15 2.51 13.26
N VAL A 22 5.44 2.68 13.17
CA VAL A 22 6.38 2.72 14.32
C VAL A 22 6.04 3.85 15.27
N GLY A 23 5.97 3.54 16.57
CA GLY A 23 5.66 4.49 17.63
C GLY A 23 4.16 4.80 17.81
N ASN A 24 3.30 4.39 16.90
CA ASN A 24 1.85 4.54 17.00
C ASN A 24 1.14 3.21 17.27
N ALA A 25 1.64 2.11 16.66
CA ALA A 25 1.03 0.79 16.85
C ALA A 25 1.13 0.32 18.30
N VAL A 26 -0.01 0.00 18.91
CA VAL A 26 -0.13 -0.59 20.25
C VAL A 26 -1.16 -1.72 20.16
N TYR A 27 -0.69 -2.96 20.33
CA TYR A 27 -1.58 -4.12 20.37
C TYR A 27 -2.09 -4.37 21.77
N GLN A 28 -3.27 -4.98 21.85
CA GLN A 28 -3.94 -5.22 23.11
C GLN A 28 -3.40 -6.48 23.80
N GLU A 29 -3.65 -6.61 25.09
CA GLU A 29 -3.44 -7.85 25.82
C GLU A 29 -4.52 -8.89 25.42
N VAL A 30 -4.22 -10.17 25.70
CA VAL A 30 -5.18 -11.24 25.47
C VAL A 30 -6.46 -11.00 26.28
N GLU A 31 -7.59 -11.03 25.59
CA GLU A 31 -8.93 -10.83 26.17
C GLU A 31 -9.70 -12.16 26.18
N GLU A 32 -10.19 -12.57 27.33
CA GLU A 32 -10.98 -13.80 27.46
C GLU A 32 -12.35 -13.63 26.76
N GLY A 33 -12.75 -14.64 26.00
CA GLY A 33 -14.00 -14.65 25.25
C GLY A 33 -13.94 -13.95 23.88
N ARG A 34 -12.81 -13.38 23.48
CA ARG A 34 -12.57 -12.86 22.13
C ARG A 34 -11.63 -13.77 21.34
N GLU A 35 -11.69 -13.67 20.02
CA GLU A 35 -10.74 -14.34 19.12
C GLU A 35 -9.44 -13.52 19.09
N ASN A 36 -8.45 -13.97 19.89
CA ASN A 36 -7.15 -13.30 19.97
C ASN A 36 -6.26 -13.76 18.83
N VAL A 37 -5.85 -12.82 17.96
CA VAL A 37 -5.07 -13.06 16.77
C VAL A 37 -3.72 -12.37 16.91
N ALA A 38 -2.62 -13.10 16.74
CA ALA A 38 -1.29 -12.51 16.75
C ALA A 38 -1.10 -11.58 15.52
N GLN A 39 -0.33 -10.52 15.70
CA GLN A 39 -0.10 -9.53 14.66
C GLN A 39 0.42 -10.16 13.35
N PHE A 40 1.33 -11.13 13.42
CA PHE A 40 1.89 -11.80 12.25
C PHE A 40 0.91 -12.76 11.55
N GLU A 41 -0.18 -13.15 12.21
CA GLU A 41 -1.26 -13.97 11.66
C GLU A 41 -2.41 -13.15 11.07
N PHE A 42 -2.41 -11.85 11.25
CA PHE A 42 -3.57 -11.02 10.94
C PHE A 42 -3.96 -11.05 9.44
N ILE A 43 -2.99 -10.95 8.54
CA ILE A 43 -3.25 -11.04 7.09
C ILE A 43 -3.86 -12.40 6.72
N PRO A 44 -3.22 -13.55 7.02
CA PRO A 44 -3.81 -14.85 6.66
C PRO A 44 -5.12 -15.13 7.41
N TRP A 45 -5.30 -14.61 8.63
CA TRP A 45 -6.54 -14.81 9.38
C TRP A 45 -7.73 -14.11 8.70
N ILE A 46 -7.60 -12.85 8.28
CA ILE A 46 -8.63 -12.11 7.55
C ILE A 46 -8.90 -12.79 6.20
N LEU A 47 -7.85 -13.04 5.41
CA LEU A 47 -8.00 -13.53 4.04
C LEU A 47 -8.52 -14.96 3.96
N SER A 48 -8.34 -15.78 5.00
CA SER A 48 -8.90 -17.14 5.05
C SER A 48 -10.39 -17.19 5.41
N LYS A 49 -10.94 -16.12 6.00
CA LYS A 49 -12.32 -16.09 6.54
C LYS A 49 -13.24 -15.15 5.78
N CYS A 50 -12.71 -14.15 5.10
CA CYS A 50 -13.49 -13.06 4.52
C CYS A 50 -13.33 -13.02 3.00
N ALA A 51 -14.43 -12.78 2.28
CA ALA A 51 -14.45 -12.58 0.84
C ALA A 51 -14.54 -11.08 0.46
N THR A 52 -15.00 -10.23 1.38
CA THR A 52 -15.26 -8.82 1.14
C THR A 52 -14.78 -7.95 2.31
N VAL A 53 -14.58 -6.66 2.05
CA VAL A 53 -14.28 -5.68 3.10
C VAL A 53 -15.40 -5.61 4.14
N LYS A 54 -16.66 -5.78 3.73
CA LYS A 54 -17.81 -5.85 4.65
C LYS A 54 -17.66 -7.00 5.65
N GLU A 55 -17.34 -8.20 5.18
CA GLU A 55 -17.10 -9.37 6.05
C GLU A 55 -15.88 -9.17 6.95
N ALA A 56 -14.83 -8.53 6.41
CA ALA A 56 -13.66 -8.16 7.20
C ALA A 56 -14.03 -7.23 8.37
N ARG A 57 -14.87 -6.20 8.15
CA ARG A 57 -15.36 -5.33 9.22
C ARG A 57 -16.13 -6.10 10.31
N GLU A 58 -16.98 -7.03 9.92
CA GLU A 58 -17.73 -7.87 10.86
C GLU A 58 -16.80 -8.75 11.71
N SER A 59 -15.74 -9.27 11.09
CA SER A 59 -14.71 -10.09 11.74
C SER A 59 -13.85 -9.24 12.69
N LEU A 60 -13.43 -8.06 12.27
CA LEU A 60 -12.65 -7.10 13.08
C LEU A 60 -13.36 -6.71 14.38
N ASN A 61 -14.68 -6.55 14.35
CA ASN A 61 -15.48 -6.21 15.54
C ASN A 61 -15.49 -7.32 16.59
N LYS A 62 -15.18 -8.56 16.22
CA LYS A 62 -15.24 -9.75 17.10
C LYS A 62 -13.87 -10.21 17.57
N MET A 63 -12.82 -9.80 16.92
CA MET A 63 -11.45 -10.20 17.23
C MET A 63 -10.74 -9.23 18.18
N ASN A 64 -9.62 -9.66 18.68
CA ASN A 64 -8.65 -8.86 19.43
C ASN A 64 -7.26 -9.10 18.82
N LEU A 65 -6.58 -8.03 18.43
CA LEU A 65 -5.25 -8.11 17.85
C LEU A 65 -4.19 -7.97 18.94
N VAL A 66 -3.37 -9.01 19.11
CA VAL A 66 -2.40 -9.12 20.19
C VAL A 66 -0.95 -9.03 19.70
N GLY A 67 -0.08 -8.49 20.54
CA GLY A 67 1.32 -8.26 20.24
C GLY A 67 2.22 -9.48 20.47
N THR A 68 1.71 -10.70 20.30
CA THR A 68 2.51 -11.91 20.44
C THR A 68 3.64 -11.95 19.40
N PRO A 69 4.91 -12.11 19.82
CA PRO A 69 6.03 -12.21 18.87
C PRO A 69 5.98 -13.54 18.11
N PHE A 70 6.45 -13.54 16.87
CA PHE A 70 6.60 -14.78 16.10
C PHE A 70 7.69 -15.69 16.70
N SER A 71 8.79 -15.10 17.12
CA SER A 71 9.89 -15.75 17.83
C SER A 71 10.67 -14.72 18.65
N GLU A 72 11.64 -15.17 19.46
CA GLU A 72 12.54 -14.27 20.18
C GLU A 72 13.35 -13.34 19.25
N GLN A 73 13.69 -13.81 18.03
CA GLN A 73 14.43 -13.06 17.04
C GLN A 73 13.53 -12.16 16.16
N LEU A 74 12.22 -12.45 16.12
CA LEU A 74 11.23 -11.72 15.35
C LEU A 74 10.11 -11.22 16.29
N PRO A 75 10.34 -10.08 16.95
CA PRO A 75 9.34 -9.47 17.81
C PRO A 75 8.14 -9.00 17.00
N SER A 76 7.05 -8.68 17.69
CA SER A 76 5.85 -8.12 17.06
C SER A 76 6.20 -6.83 16.30
N ALA A 77 5.91 -6.80 15.01
CA ALA A 77 6.14 -5.62 14.18
C ALA A 77 5.06 -4.57 14.42
N GLN A 78 5.45 -3.31 14.48
CA GLN A 78 4.53 -2.17 14.61
C GLN A 78 3.95 -1.83 13.25
N LEU A 79 2.76 -2.33 12.95
CA LEU A 79 2.10 -2.19 11.65
C LEU A 79 0.71 -1.56 11.78
N HIS A 80 0.25 -1.03 10.66
CA HIS A 80 -1.14 -0.79 10.33
C HIS A 80 -1.45 -1.39 8.95
N TRP A 81 -2.72 -1.51 8.59
CA TRP A 81 -3.11 -2.28 7.41
C TRP A 81 -4.12 -1.56 6.55
N ILE A 82 -4.03 -1.81 5.25
CA ILE A 82 -5.08 -1.54 4.28
C ILE A 82 -5.71 -2.88 3.89
N ILE A 83 -7.05 -2.92 3.85
CA ILE A 83 -7.85 -4.05 3.36
C ILE A 83 -8.74 -3.50 2.26
N ALA A 84 -8.78 -4.16 1.11
CA ALA A 84 -9.51 -3.67 -0.05
C ALA A 84 -10.13 -4.81 -0.86
N ASP A 85 -11.28 -4.55 -1.44
CA ASP A 85 -11.90 -5.34 -2.51
C ASP A 85 -12.20 -4.44 -3.72
N GLU A 86 -12.98 -4.90 -4.67
CA GLU A 86 -13.34 -4.14 -5.88
C GLU A 86 -14.21 -2.89 -5.58
N ASN A 87 -14.87 -2.82 -4.43
CA ASN A 87 -15.86 -1.80 -4.10
C ASN A 87 -15.32 -0.75 -3.13
N GLU A 88 -14.54 -1.16 -2.14
CA GLU A 88 -14.11 -0.28 -1.06
C GLU A 88 -12.73 -0.65 -0.50
N ALA A 89 -12.16 0.27 0.24
CA ALA A 89 -10.95 0.06 1.03
C ALA A 89 -11.15 0.60 2.45
N ILE A 90 -10.51 -0.07 3.41
CA ILE A 90 -10.44 0.36 4.81
C ILE A 90 -9.01 0.39 5.30
N THR A 91 -8.75 1.23 6.29
CA THR A 91 -7.50 1.26 7.05
C THR A 91 -7.77 0.76 8.46
N VAL A 92 -6.92 -0.14 8.95
CA VAL A 92 -6.99 -0.68 10.33
C VAL A 92 -5.75 -0.26 11.09
N GLU A 93 -5.94 0.45 12.19
CA GLU A 93 -4.88 0.94 13.08
C GLU A 93 -5.19 0.53 14.52
N CYS A 94 -4.25 -0.22 15.14
CA CYS A 94 -4.32 -0.49 16.57
C CYS A 94 -3.42 0.51 17.30
N MET A 95 -4.04 1.36 18.11
CA MET A 95 -3.37 2.41 18.87
C MET A 95 -3.63 2.25 20.37
N LYS A 96 -3.05 3.15 21.17
CA LYS A 96 -3.16 3.09 22.64
C LYS A 96 -4.60 3.07 23.15
N ASP A 97 -5.51 3.70 22.44
CA ASP A 97 -6.94 3.83 22.76
C ASP A 97 -7.81 2.74 22.09
N GLY A 98 -7.21 1.80 21.38
CA GLY A 98 -7.89 0.65 20.79
C GLY A 98 -7.66 0.47 19.29
N MET A 99 -8.50 -0.39 18.69
CA MET A 99 -8.51 -0.63 17.25
C MET A 99 -9.44 0.36 16.55
N HIS A 100 -8.91 1.05 15.56
CA HIS A 100 -9.63 1.98 14.70
C HIS A 100 -9.78 1.40 13.29
N ILE A 101 -10.97 1.51 12.73
CA ILE A 101 -11.31 1.06 11.37
C ILE A 101 -11.85 2.27 10.61
N TYR A 102 -11.07 2.78 9.68
CA TYR A 102 -11.42 3.95 8.88
C TYR A 102 -11.87 3.55 7.48
N ASP A 103 -12.88 4.23 6.95
CA ASP A 103 -13.11 4.22 5.51
C ASP A 103 -11.94 4.90 4.81
N ASN A 104 -11.44 4.28 3.74
CA ASN A 104 -10.31 4.81 3.00
C ASN A 104 -10.73 5.17 1.56
N PRO A 105 -11.37 6.35 1.37
CA PRO A 105 -11.92 6.74 0.07
C PRO A 105 -10.85 7.04 -0.98
N VAL A 106 -9.61 7.31 -0.56
CA VAL A 106 -8.48 7.50 -1.50
C VAL A 106 -7.84 6.18 -1.89
N GLY A 107 -8.06 5.10 -1.08
CA GLY A 107 -7.44 3.79 -1.29
C GLY A 107 -5.92 3.85 -1.27
N VAL A 108 -5.36 4.63 -0.34
CA VAL A 108 -3.92 4.84 -0.15
C VAL A 108 -3.61 4.70 1.34
N LEU A 109 -2.51 4.05 1.65
CA LEU A 109 -1.92 4.02 2.98
C LEU A 109 -0.40 4.11 2.81
N THR A 110 0.26 4.89 3.68
CA THR A 110 1.73 4.95 3.76
C THR A 110 2.19 4.51 5.14
N ASN A 111 2.85 5.36 5.91
CA ASN A 111 3.31 5.04 7.26
C ASN A 111 2.73 6.07 8.26
N ASN A 112 3.53 6.55 9.22
CA ASN A 112 3.15 7.64 10.13
C ASN A 112 2.84 8.96 9.37
N PRO A 113 1.98 9.82 9.92
CA PRO A 113 1.18 9.69 11.13
C PRO A 113 -0.07 8.82 10.94
N PRO A 114 -0.95 8.68 11.97
CA PRO A 114 -2.24 8.00 11.83
C PRO A 114 -3.06 8.46 10.63
N PHE A 115 -3.81 7.53 10.04
CA PHE A 115 -4.53 7.71 8.78
C PHE A 115 -5.46 8.92 8.78
N GLU A 116 -6.18 9.15 9.88
CA GLU A 116 -7.07 10.31 10.01
C GLU A 116 -6.31 11.65 9.85
N GLN A 117 -5.09 11.73 10.38
CA GLN A 117 -4.24 12.91 10.23
C GLN A 117 -3.73 13.06 8.79
N GLN A 118 -3.40 11.96 8.12
CA GLN A 118 -3.01 11.99 6.71
C GLN A 118 -4.17 12.46 5.83
N MET A 119 -5.38 11.97 6.08
CA MET A 119 -6.59 12.43 5.38
C MET A 119 -6.87 13.91 5.64
N PHE A 120 -6.76 14.35 6.90
CA PHE A 120 -6.92 15.78 7.24
C PHE A 120 -5.92 16.66 6.50
N GLN A 121 -4.66 16.21 6.37
CA GLN A 121 -3.60 16.96 5.70
C GLN A 121 -3.89 17.23 4.21
N LEU A 122 -4.68 16.39 3.53
CA LEU A 122 -5.08 16.62 2.14
C LEU A 122 -5.78 17.98 1.94
N ASN A 123 -6.40 18.53 2.99
CA ASN A 123 -7.00 19.87 2.94
C ASN A 123 -5.98 20.98 2.58
N ASN A 124 -4.70 20.80 2.91
CA ASN A 124 -3.65 21.76 2.53
C ASN A 124 -3.35 21.76 1.03
N TYR A 125 -3.84 20.75 0.31
CA TYR A 125 -3.54 20.48 -1.10
C TYR A 125 -4.76 20.60 -2.02
N ILE A 126 -5.87 21.16 -1.55
CA ILE A 126 -7.11 21.35 -2.34
C ILE A 126 -6.92 22.22 -3.57
N GLY A 127 -5.84 23.00 -3.63
CA GLY A 127 -5.47 23.82 -4.79
C GLY A 127 -4.78 23.04 -5.91
N LEU A 128 -4.34 21.81 -5.67
CA LEU A 128 -3.70 21.00 -6.70
C LEU A 128 -4.68 20.60 -7.80
N SER A 129 -4.21 20.61 -9.04
CA SER A 129 -5.03 20.27 -10.19
C SER A 129 -4.16 19.68 -11.32
N PRO A 130 -4.67 18.75 -12.13
CA PRO A 130 -4.01 18.34 -13.38
C PRO A 130 -4.11 19.42 -14.49
N LYS A 131 -4.97 20.42 -14.31
CA LYS A 131 -5.18 21.52 -15.26
C LYS A 131 -4.14 22.62 -15.05
N GLN A 132 -3.87 23.38 -16.12
CA GLN A 132 -3.04 24.58 -16.01
C GLN A 132 -3.71 25.62 -15.10
N PRO A 133 -2.92 26.29 -14.22
CA PRO A 133 -3.47 27.33 -13.36
C PRO A 133 -3.79 28.60 -14.12
N GLU A 134 -4.85 29.28 -13.71
CA GLU A 134 -5.13 30.66 -14.02
C GLU A 134 -4.39 31.58 -13.04
N ASN A 135 -4.13 32.83 -13.46
CA ASN A 135 -3.56 33.83 -12.56
C ASN A 135 -4.58 34.19 -11.46
N ARG A 136 -4.38 33.67 -10.26
CA ARG A 136 -5.16 34.01 -9.05
C ARG A 136 -4.36 34.82 -8.02
N PHE A 137 -3.11 35.17 -8.37
CA PHE A 137 -2.24 35.92 -7.48
C PHE A 137 -2.72 37.37 -7.31
N SER A 138 -2.98 38.03 -8.41
CA SER A 138 -3.53 39.41 -8.46
C SER A 138 -3.95 39.76 -9.88
N ASP A 139 -5.05 40.50 -10.01
CA ASP A 139 -5.49 41.10 -11.25
C ASP A 139 -4.61 42.29 -11.72
N LYS A 140 -3.78 42.80 -10.79
CA LYS A 140 -2.83 43.89 -11.07
C LYS A 140 -1.56 43.44 -11.79
N LEU A 141 -1.32 42.12 -11.85
CA LEU A 141 -0.11 41.53 -12.42
C LEU A 141 -0.48 40.48 -13.47
N ASN A 142 0.12 40.59 -14.64
CA ASN A 142 -0.13 39.63 -15.72
C ASN A 142 0.87 38.46 -15.64
N PHE A 143 0.51 37.42 -14.90
CA PHE A 143 1.28 36.18 -14.81
C PHE A 143 0.65 35.11 -15.70
N ASN A 144 1.51 34.32 -16.34
CA ASN A 144 1.12 33.19 -17.18
C ASN A 144 1.87 31.95 -16.79
N ALA A 145 1.22 30.81 -16.98
CA ALA A 145 1.90 29.51 -16.81
C ALA A 145 3.01 29.36 -17.85
N TYR A 146 4.24 29.13 -17.41
CA TYR A 146 5.43 29.02 -18.27
C TYR A 146 5.77 27.57 -18.66
N SER A 147 5.12 26.57 -18.03
CA SER A 147 5.30 25.15 -18.38
C SER A 147 4.02 24.34 -18.14
N ARG A 148 3.96 23.13 -18.71
CA ARG A 148 2.90 22.15 -18.39
C ARG A 148 3.08 21.61 -16.98
N GLY A 149 1.98 21.16 -16.34
CA GLY A 149 1.99 20.56 -15.02
C GLY A 149 1.98 21.56 -13.85
N MET A 150 1.94 22.87 -14.10
CA MET A 150 1.96 23.89 -13.05
C MET A 150 0.71 23.88 -12.15
N GLY A 151 -0.38 23.22 -12.54
CA GLY A 151 -1.52 23.01 -11.66
C GLY A 151 -1.21 22.14 -10.44
N ALA A 152 -0.16 21.33 -10.53
CA ALA A 152 0.35 20.52 -9.41
C ALA A 152 1.51 21.22 -8.66
N LEU A 153 1.71 22.51 -8.83
CA LEU A 153 2.75 23.25 -8.12
C LEU A 153 2.46 23.20 -6.60
N GLY A 154 3.45 22.74 -5.83
CA GLY A 154 3.31 22.48 -4.40
C GLY A 154 3.02 21.00 -4.05
N LEU A 155 2.85 20.11 -5.05
CA LEU A 155 2.83 18.67 -4.79
C LEU A 155 4.18 18.27 -4.15
N PRO A 156 4.17 17.65 -2.94
CA PRO A 156 5.41 17.39 -2.21
C PRO A 156 6.26 16.32 -2.92
N GLY A 157 7.56 16.53 -2.99
CA GLY A 157 8.51 15.66 -3.69
C GLY A 157 9.45 14.86 -2.79
N ASP A 158 9.48 15.13 -1.48
CA ASP A 158 10.34 14.41 -0.54
C ASP A 158 9.82 12.99 -0.25
N LEU A 159 10.65 12.16 0.39
CA LEU A 159 10.38 10.75 0.65
C LEU A 159 9.65 10.46 1.97
N SER A 160 9.27 11.50 2.73
CA SER A 160 8.51 11.30 3.97
C SER A 160 7.16 10.62 3.71
N SER A 161 6.65 9.95 4.71
CA SER A 161 5.38 9.21 4.61
C SER A 161 4.22 10.12 4.19
N THR A 162 4.10 11.29 4.80
CA THR A 162 3.04 12.27 4.49
C THR A 162 3.15 12.81 3.07
N SER A 163 4.37 13.10 2.61
CA SER A 163 4.60 13.57 1.24
C SER A 163 4.30 12.49 0.20
N ARG A 164 4.67 11.24 0.48
CA ARG A 164 4.32 10.09 -0.37
C ARG A 164 2.81 9.87 -0.39
N PHE A 165 2.12 10.00 0.76
CA PHE A 165 0.66 9.89 0.84
C PHE A 165 -0.03 10.90 -0.07
N VAL A 166 0.29 12.20 0.08
CA VAL A 166 -0.28 13.27 -0.75
C VAL A 166 0.01 13.04 -2.23
N ARG A 167 1.26 12.71 -2.57
CA ARG A 167 1.70 12.51 -3.95
C ARG A 167 0.99 11.34 -4.63
N VAL A 168 0.94 10.18 -3.98
CA VAL A 168 0.27 9.01 -4.57
C VAL A 168 -1.25 9.16 -4.58
N ALA A 169 -1.85 9.82 -3.57
CA ALA A 169 -3.28 10.13 -3.57
C ALA A 169 -3.64 11.05 -4.76
N PHE A 170 -2.91 12.16 -4.95
CA PHE A 170 -3.11 13.03 -6.10
C PHE A 170 -2.93 12.29 -7.43
N THR A 171 -1.85 11.52 -7.56
CA THR A 171 -1.53 10.78 -8.79
C THR A 171 -2.63 9.76 -9.10
N LYS A 172 -3.03 8.93 -8.11
CA LYS A 172 -4.08 7.91 -8.26
C LYS A 172 -5.42 8.53 -8.65
N MET A 173 -5.85 9.58 -7.94
CA MET A 173 -7.16 10.19 -8.15
C MET A 173 -7.29 10.95 -9.47
N ASN A 174 -6.18 11.33 -10.11
CA ASN A 174 -6.17 12.07 -11.38
C ASN A 174 -5.65 11.25 -12.57
N SER A 175 -5.22 10.01 -12.33
CA SER A 175 -4.74 9.13 -13.40
C SER A 175 -5.88 8.43 -14.12
N PHE A 176 -5.65 8.09 -15.38
CA PHE A 176 -6.56 7.28 -16.19
C PHE A 176 -5.87 5.98 -16.59
N SER A 177 -6.54 4.85 -16.34
CA SER A 177 -6.13 3.56 -16.86
C SER A 177 -6.61 3.38 -18.30
N GLY A 178 -5.85 2.62 -19.10
CA GLY A 178 -6.34 2.15 -20.39
C GLY A 178 -7.40 1.05 -20.22
N VAL A 179 -8.06 0.72 -21.33
CA VAL A 179 -9.18 -0.26 -21.34
C VAL A 179 -8.73 -1.73 -21.23
N SER A 180 -7.45 -2.03 -21.45
CA SER A 180 -6.93 -3.39 -21.35
C SER A 180 -6.30 -3.64 -19.98
N GLU A 181 -6.29 -4.88 -19.54
CA GLU A 181 -5.60 -5.29 -18.32
C GLU A 181 -4.13 -4.88 -18.32
N LYS A 182 -3.40 -5.14 -19.41
CA LYS A 182 -1.99 -4.73 -19.52
C LYS A 182 -1.81 -3.22 -19.35
N ALA A 183 -2.70 -2.40 -19.91
CA ALA A 183 -2.66 -0.96 -19.75
C ALA A 183 -2.96 -0.52 -18.31
N SER A 184 -3.92 -1.18 -17.64
CA SER A 184 -4.23 -0.91 -16.23
C SER A 184 -3.09 -1.31 -15.30
N ILE A 185 -2.48 -2.47 -15.52
CA ILE A 185 -1.31 -2.92 -14.76
C ILE A 185 -0.14 -1.93 -14.96
N SER A 186 0.15 -1.55 -16.20
CA SER A 186 1.19 -0.55 -16.49
C SER A 186 0.92 0.77 -15.76
N GLN A 187 -0.32 1.28 -15.82
CA GLN A 187 -0.70 2.50 -15.12
C GLN A 187 -0.55 2.39 -13.60
N PHE A 188 -0.86 1.24 -13.02
CA PHE A 188 -0.68 1.00 -11.59
C PHE A 188 0.79 1.13 -11.18
N PHE A 189 1.71 0.51 -11.94
CA PHE A 189 3.14 0.64 -11.68
C PHE A 189 3.64 2.09 -11.86
N HIS A 190 3.10 2.85 -12.82
CA HIS A 190 3.41 4.29 -12.95
C HIS A 190 2.93 5.10 -11.74
N ILE A 191 1.76 4.79 -11.17
CA ILE A 191 1.26 5.45 -9.96
C ILE A 191 2.21 5.19 -8.80
N LEU A 192 2.56 3.93 -8.52
CA LEU A 192 3.46 3.57 -7.43
C LEU A 192 4.89 4.04 -7.67
N GLY A 193 5.37 4.04 -8.91
CA GLY A 193 6.68 4.60 -9.26
C GLY A 193 6.84 6.07 -8.88
N SER A 194 5.74 6.81 -8.72
CA SER A 194 5.78 8.21 -8.24
C SER A 194 6.26 8.33 -6.79
N VAL A 195 6.27 7.24 -6.03
CA VAL A 195 6.68 7.19 -4.61
C VAL A 195 7.81 6.19 -4.34
N ASP A 196 8.48 5.71 -5.38
CA ASP A 196 9.65 4.85 -5.25
C ASP A 196 10.76 5.55 -4.46
N GLN A 197 11.43 4.77 -3.62
CA GLN A 197 12.57 5.21 -2.82
C GLN A 197 13.87 4.67 -3.42
N GLN A 198 14.72 5.58 -3.88
CA GLN A 198 15.97 5.27 -4.54
C GLN A 198 17.09 5.09 -3.52
N ARG A 199 18.01 4.15 -3.78
CA ARG A 199 19.20 3.92 -2.95
C ARG A 199 20.02 5.22 -2.82
N GLY A 200 20.33 5.59 -1.58
CA GLY A 200 21.10 6.79 -1.28
C GLY A 200 20.26 8.02 -0.91
N CYS A 201 18.95 8.00 -1.16
CA CYS A 201 18.09 9.17 -0.93
C CYS A 201 17.41 9.20 0.46
N CYS A 202 17.38 8.07 1.17
CA CYS A 202 16.82 7.95 2.53
C CYS A 202 17.74 7.10 3.40
N GLU A 203 18.62 7.75 4.17
CA GLU A 203 19.54 7.07 5.09
C GLU A 203 18.82 6.78 6.41
N VAL A 204 18.84 5.53 6.87
CA VAL A 204 18.24 5.08 8.13
C VAL A 204 19.27 4.76 9.20
N ALA A 205 20.50 4.48 8.81
CA ALA A 205 21.68 4.33 9.66
C ALA A 205 22.92 4.50 8.79
N ASP A 206 24.09 4.63 9.40
CA ASP A 206 25.36 4.84 8.70
C ASP A 206 25.57 3.82 7.56
N GLY A 207 25.55 4.31 6.33
CA GLY A 207 25.67 3.52 5.11
C GLY A 207 24.48 2.60 4.79
N LYS A 208 23.34 2.69 5.50
CA LYS A 208 22.12 1.92 5.25
C LYS A 208 21.01 2.83 4.76
N PHE A 209 20.39 2.42 3.66
CA PHE A 209 19.36 3.20 2.97
C PHE A 209 18.04 2.45 2.90
N GLU A 210 16.95 3.19 3.09
CA GLU A 210 15.62 2.71 2.75
C GLU A 210 15.44 2.76 1.24
N ILE A 211 14.92 1.67 0.65
CA ILE A 211 14.65 1.55 -0.78
C ILE A 211 13.33 0.81 -1.00
N THR A 212 12.71 1.01 -2.14
CA THR A 212 11.57 0.21 -2.58
C THR A 212 12.07 -1.19 -2.97
N LEU A 213 11.97 -2.17 -2.07
CA LEU A 213 12.46 -3.53 -2.31
C LEU A 213 11.71 -4.22 -3.45
N TYR A 214 10.40 -4.05 -3.50
CA TYR A 214 9.52 -4.53 -4.57
C TYR A 214 8.28 -3.65 -4.66
N THR A 215 7.60 -3.72 -5.79
CA THR A 215 6.27 -3.15 -6.01
C THR A 215 5.36 -4.25 -6.50
N SER A 216 4.21 -4.42 -5.86
CA SER A 216 3.22 -5.43 -6.24
C SER A 216 1.91 -4.81 -6.71
N CYS A 217 1.20 -5.53 -7.57
CA CYS A 217 -0.11 -5.19 -8.10
C CYS A 217 -0.96 -6.45 -8.21
N CYS A 218 -2.16 -6.44 -7.65
CA CYS A 218 -3.08 -7.58 -7.76
C CYS A 218 -4.22 -7.27 -8.72
N ASN A 219 -4.45 -8.14 -9.72
CA ASN A 219 -5.73 -8.21 -10.39
C ASN A 219 -6.65 -9.12 -9.56
N THR A 220 -7.43 -8.53 -8.67
CA THR A 220 -8.25 -9.25 -7.71
C THR A 220 -9.37 -10.06 -8.37
N ASN A 221 -9.88 -9.62 -9.52
CA ASN A 221 -10.94 -10.34 -10.27
C ASN A 221 -10.42 -11.62 -10.96
N LYS A 222 -9.12 -11.64 -11.31
CA LYS A 222 -8.48 -12.77 -11.99
C LYS A 222 -7.53 -13.59 -11.11
N GLY A 223 -7.29 -13.15 -9.88
CA GLY A 223 -6.34 -13.81 -9.00
C GLY A 223 -4.89 -13.76 -9.49
N ILE A 224 -4.49 -12.69 -10.18
CA ILE A 224 -3.13 -12.56 -10.71
C ILE A 224 -2.35 -11.56 -9.88
N TYR A 225 -1.21 -11.98 -9.36
CA TYR A 225 -0.27 -11.15 -8.62
C TYR A 225 0.89 -10.75 -9.54
N TYR A 226 1.06 -9.45 -9.77
CA TYR A 226 2.15 -8.87 -10.56
C TYR A 226 3.16 -8.20 -9.64
N TYR A 227 4.44 -8.26 -9.98
CA TYR A 227 5.45 -7.55 -9.20
C TYR A 227 6.68 -7.16 -10.03
N THR A 228 7.37 -6.13 -9.55
CA THR A 228 8.74 -5.77 -9.92
C THR A 228 9.59 -5.76 -8.66
N THR A 229 10.90 -5.81 -8.79
CA THR A 229 11.84 -5.66 -7.66
C THR A 229 12.81 -4.52 -7.94
N TYR A 230 13.50 -4.04 -6.91
CA TYR A 230 14.53 -3.01 -7.09
C TYR A 230 15.64 -3.42 -8.08
N GLU A 231 15.94 -4.71 -8.16
CA GLU A 231 17.00 -5.26 -9.03
C GLU A 231 16.48 -5.70 -10.40
N ASN A 232 15.16 -5.73 -10.60
CA ASN A 232 14.56 -6.17 -11.86
C ASN A 232 13.25 -5.42 -12.11
N HIS A 233 13.22 -4.54 -13.13
CA HIS A 233 12.06 -3.76 -13.52
C HIS A 233 11.10 -4.52 -14.44
N GLN A 234 11.46 -5.73 -14.90
CA GLN A 234 10.54 -6.56 -15.66
C GLN A 234 9.35 -6.97 -14.78
N ILE A 235 8.14 -6.67 -15.23
CA ILE A 235 6.93 -7.10 -14.54
C ILE A 235 6.84 -8.63 -14.64
N SER A 236 6.84 -9.28 -13.48
CA SER A 236 6.59 -10.72 -13.33
C SER A 236 5.16 -10.94 -12.85
N ALA A 237 4.58 -12.08 -13.16
CA ALA A 237 3.20 -12.41 -12.80
C ALA A 237 3.08 -13.84 -12.29
N VAL A 238 2.22 -14.05 -11.30
CA VAL A 238 1.79 -15.37 -10.81
C VAL A 238 0.27 -15.42 -10.90
N ASP A 239 -0.25 -16.39 -11.64
CA ASP A 239 -1.67 -16.66 -11.76
C ASP A 239 -2.06 -17.71 -10.70
N MET A 240 -2.84 -17.29 -9.71
CA MET A 240 -3.32 -18.16 -8.62
C MET A 240 -4.13 -19.34 -9.16
N PHE A 241 -4.97 -19.11 -10.17
CA PHE A 241 -5.83 -20.15 -10.74
C PHE A 241 -5.10 -21.07 -11.75
N GLY A 242 -3.86 -20.74 -12.09
CA GLY A 242 -2.96 -21.64 -12.82
C GLY A 242 -2.42 -22.77 -11.94
N GLU A 243 -2.60 -22.68 -10.62
CA GLU A 243 -2.05 -23.61 -9.64
C GLU A 243 -3.13 -24.46 -8.96
N ASN A 244 -2.70 -25.53 -8.29
CA ASN A 244 -3.59 -26.36 -7.49
C ASN A 244 -3.84 -25.70 -6.12
N LEU A 245 -4.95 -24.98 -5.95
CA LEU A 245 -5.31 -24.29 -4.72
C LEU A 245 -5.55 -25.21 -3.51
N ASN A 246 -5.67 -26.52 -3.74
CA ASN A 246 -5.78 -27.52 -2.66
C ASN A 246 -4.46 -28.22 -2.36
N GLU A 247 -3.34 -27.74 -2.88
CA GLU A 247 -2.02 -28.26 -2.57
C GLU A 247 -1.71 -28.08 -1.07
N LYS A 248 -1.07 -29.10 -0.49
CA LYS A 248 -0.69 -29.06 0.95
C LYS A 248 0.63 -28.33 1.20
N GLU A 249 1.49 -28.31 0.20
CA GLU A 249 2.79 -27.66 0.28
C GLU A 249 2.72 -26.26 -0.35
N LEU A 250 3.54 -25.34 0.17
CA LEU A 250 3.65 -24.01 -0.37
C LEU A 250 4.29 -24.04 -1.77
N ILE A 251 3.60 -23.49 -2.75
CA ILE A 251 4.16 -23.27 -4.09
C ILE A 251 5.02 -22.01 -4.03
N LYS A 252 6.30 -22.13 -4.35
CA LYS A 252 7.29 -21.05 -4.20
C LYS A 252 7.83 -20.62 -5.56
N TYR A 253 7.84 -19.31 -5.81
CA TYR A 253 8.38 -18.71 -7.02
C TYR A 253 9.64 -17.91 -6.63
N PRO A 254 10.85 -18.34 -7.03
CA PRO A 254 12.07 -17.59 -6.75
C PRO A 254 12.04 -16.26 -7.52
N LEU A 255 12.44 -15.17 -6.83
CA LEU A 255 12.59 -13.87 -7.47
C LEU A 255 13.64 -13.92 -8.59
N ILE A 256 13.31 -13.30 -9.72
CA ILE A 256 14.28 -13.13 -10.83
C ILE A 256 15.32 -12.11 -10.38
N LYS A 257 16.58 -12.53 -10.38
CA LYS A 257 17.70 -11.66 -9.98
C LYS A 257 18.33 -10.98 -11.19
N GLY A 258 18.66 -9.72 -11.00
CA GLY A 258 19.33 -8.90 -11.99
C GLY A 258 18.38 -8.31 -13.04
N GLU A 259 18.76 -7.15 -13.57
CA GLU A 259 17.98 -6.42 -14.55
C GLU A 259 17.93 -7.15 -15.90
N GLN A 260 16.77 -7.19 -16.50
CA GLN A 260 16.55 -7.77 -17.83
C GLN A 260 16.44 -6.66 -18.87
N ILE A 261 17.48 -6.54 -19.70
CA ILE A 261 17.53 -5.54 -20.76
C ILE A 261 17.24 -6.21 -22.10
N TYR A 262 16.21 -5.71 -22.79
CA TYR A 262 15.91 -6.13 -24.15
C TYR A 262 16.74 -5.33 -25.15
N TRP A 263 17.67 -6.01 -25.85
CA TRP A 263 18.50 -5.43 -26.89
C TRP A 263 17.75 -5.42 -28.23
N GLN A 264 17.66 -4.26 -28.86
CA GLN A 264 16.95 -4.10 -30.14
C GLN A 264 17.81 -4.29 -31.38
N ASN A 265 19.10 -4.50 -31.23
CA ASN A 265 20.06 -4.73 -32.28
C ASN A 265 20.73 -6.13 -32.17
#